data_a3b5a5cdede6c60e772e081e2d9c36e0
#
_entry.id   a3b5a5cdede6c60e772e081e2d9c36e0
#
_cell.length_a   1.000
_cell.length_b   1.000
_cell.length_c   1.000
_cell.angle_alpha   90.00
_cell.angle_beta   90.00
_cell.angle_gamma   90.00
#
_symmetry.space_group_name_H-M   'P 1'
#
loop_
_entity.id
_entity.type
_entity.pdbx_description
1 polymer ?
#
loop_
_entity_poly.entity_id
_entity_poly.type
_entity_poly.pdbx_seq_one_letter_code
_entity_poly.pdbx_strand_id
1 'polypeptide(L)'
;SHHTVKLKPFWNLIPPKFTPISENLLTEKLICNSRIIISCGRKSVIHSIALKKRFKKDIFNIHIQDPKVSPENFDLIICPEHDNLRGDNVITTVGAIHYLTKKEIDKNTKYIKIDKENKKLVSFILGGPNKYYDYSDKQIDIVFNRVKTLFTPDKYKLIIIPSYRTPE
;
A
#
# COMPACT_ATOMS: atom_id res chain seq x y z
N SER A 1 -15.54 1.31 -14.69
CA SER A 1 -15.06 -0.09 -14.68
C SER A 1 -13.78 -0.21 -13.87
N HIS A 2 -13.62 -1.32 -13.15
CA HIS A 2 -12.42 -1.68 -12.40
C HIS A 2 -11.74 -2.84 -13.13
N HIS A 3 -10.43 -2.76 -13.32
CA HIS A 3 -9.63 -3.78 -13.97
C HIS A 3 -8.40 -4.11 -13.14
N THR A 4 -8.18 -5.38 -12.87
CA THR A 4 -6.93 -5.86 -12.29
C THR A 4 -5.97 -6.21 -13.42
N VAL A 5 -4.88 -5.46 -13.52
CA VAL A 5 -3.90 -5.64 -14.59
C VAL A 5 -2.77 -6.58 -14.17
N LYS A 6 -2.39 -7.48 -15.09
CA LYS A 6 -1.30 -8.42 -14.87
C LYS A 6 -0.28 -8.30 -16.01
N LEU A 7 0.99 -8.18 -15.65
CA LEU A 7 2.08 -8.31 -16.59
C LEU A 7 2.37 -9.80 -16.84
N LYS A 8 2.92 -10.14 -17.99
CA LYS A 8 3.45 -11.48 -18.27
C LYS A 8 4.48 -11.86 -17.20
N PRO A 9 4.59 -13.15 -16.82
CA PRO A 9 5.32 -13.57 -15.60
C PRO A 9 6.71 -12.98 -15.44
N PHE A 10 7.53 -13.00 -16.47
CA PHE A 10 8.88 -12.45 -16.45
C PHE A 10 8.91 -10.95 -16.05
N TRP A 11 7.99 -10.15 -16.61
CA TRP A 11 7.96 -8.71 -16.39
C TRP A 11 7.42 -8.30 -15.02
N ASN A 12 6.75 -9.21 -14.30
CA ASN A 12 6.32 -8.97 -12.92
C ASN A 12 7.48 -8.82 -11.93
N LEU A 13 8.65 -9.37 -12.25
CA LEU A 13 9.83 -9.32 -11.40
C LEU A 13 10.67 -8.08 -11.65
N ILE A 14 10.52 -7.45 -12.82
CA ILE A 14 11.32 -6.31 -13.24
C ILE A 14 10.70 -5.01 -12.70
N PRO A 15 11.49 -4.12 -12.07
CA PRO A 15 11.03 -2.80 -11.66
C PRO A 15 10.50 -1.99 -12.86
N PRO A 16 9.48 -1.13 -12.68
CA PRO A 16 8.90 -0.32 -13.76
C PRO A 16 9.94 0.50 -14.55
N LYS A 17 10.97 1.00 -13.86
CA LYS A 17 12.06 1.77 -14.47
C LYS A 17 12.79 1.02 -15.60
N PHE A 18 12.87 -0.31 -15.51
CA PHE A 18 13.55 -1.16 -16.48
C PHE A 18 12.59 -1.94 -17.38
N THR A 19 11.29 -1.74 -17.21
CA THR A 19 10.28 -2.42 -18.00
C THR A 19 9.93 -1.58 -19.24
N PRO A 20 9.98 -2.13 -20.46
CA PRO A 20 9.57 -1.42 -21.66
C PRO A 20 8.10 -0.97 -21.57
N ILE A 21 7.81 0.21 -22.11
CA ILE A 21 6.43 0.71 -22.16
C ILE A 21 5.76 0.13 -23.39
N SER A 22 5.08 -1.01 -23.24
CA SER A 22 4.39 -1.70 -24.31
C SER A 22 3.16 -2.44 -23.82
N GLU A 23 2.07 -2.35 -24.57
CA GLU A 23 0.85 -3.11 -24.30
C GLU A 23 1.06 -4.63 -24.51
N ASN A 24 2.06 -5.03 -25.28
CA ASN A 24 2.39 -6.44 -25.53
C ASN A 24 2.87 -7.18 -24.28
N LEU A 25 3.23 -6.46 -23.22
CA LEU A 25 3.63 -7.03 -21.93
C LEU A 25 2.43 -7.41 -21.06
N LEU A 26 1.23 -7.03 -21.47
CA LEU A 26 -0.01 -7.36 -20.76
C LEU A 26 -0.43 -8.78 -21.07
N THR A 27 -1.07 -9.41 -20.08
CA THR A 27 -1.75 -10.70 -20.30
C THR A 27 -3.05 -10.53 -21.07
N GLU A 28 -3.69 -9.37 -20.95
CA GLU A 28 -4.96 -9.04 -21.59
C GLU A 28 -4.89 -7.67 -22.25
N LYS A 29 -5.56 -7.52 -23.41
CA LYS A 29 -5.65 -6.25 -24.09
C LYS A 29 -6.67 -5.36 -23.38
N LEU A 30 -6.22 -4.22 -22.89
CA LEU A 30 -7.10 -3.26 -22.23
C LEU A 30 -7.91 -2.49 -23.28
N ILE A 31 -9.24 -2.53 -23.12
CA ILE A 31 -10.16 -1.67 -23.84
C ILE A 31 -10.47 -0.48 -22.93
N CYS A 32 -10.08 0.70 -23.34
CA CYS A 32 -10.32 1.92 -22.60
C CYS A 32 -11.31 2.82 -23.34
N ASN A 33 -12.49 2.98 -22.78
CA ASN A 33 -13.52 3.89 -23.26
C ASN A 33 -13.73 5.10 -22.34
N SER A 34 -12.79 5.29 -21.40
CA SER A 34 -12.86 6.35 -20.41
C SER A 34 -11.87 7.46 -20.71
N ARG A 35 -12.23 8.70 -20.40
CA ARG A 35 -11.33 9.87 -20.52
C ARG A 35 -10.39 10.01 -19.33
N ILE A 36 -10.67 9.34 -18.23
CA ILE A 36 -9.85 9.37 -17.01
C ILE A 36 -9.45 7.95 -16.68
N ILE A 37 -8.16 7.74 -16.44
CA ILE A 37 -7.60 6.50 -15.92
C ILE A 37 -7.00 6.78 -14.56
N ILE A 38 -7.42 6.01 -13.57
CA ILE A 38 -6.82 6.01 -12.24
C ILE A 38 -6.10 4.68 -12.06
N SER A 39 -4.80 4.73 -11.87
CA SER A 39 -3.96 3.56 -11.65
C SER A 39 -3.33 3.60 -10.26
N CYS A 40 -3.18 2.44 -9.65
CA CYS A 40 -2.57 2.31 -8.32
C CYS A 40 -1.63 1.10 -8.26
N GLY A 41 -0.48 1.33 -7.65
CA GLY A 41 0.51 0.31 -7.40
C GLY A 41 1.46 0.03 -8.57
N ARG A 42 2.61 -0.54 -8.24
CA ARG A 42 3.75 -0.72 -9.16
C ARG A 42 3.42 -1.44 -10.46
N LYS A 43 2.53 -2.43 -10.41
CA LYS A 43 2.20 -3.25 -11.60
C LYS A 43 1.36 -2.51 -12.64
N SER A 44 0.61 -1.49 -12.24
CA SER A 44 -0.24 -0.70 -13.15
C SER A 44 0.49 0.45 -13.86
N VAL A 45 1.71 0.78 -13.44
CA VAL A 45 2.51 1.89 -13.98
C VAL A 45 2.66 1.79 -15.49
N ILE A 46 3.20 0.67 -15.98
CA ILE A 46 3.47 0.47 -17.42
C ILE A 46 2.19 0.50 -18.24
N HIS A 47 1.09 -0.05 -17.70
CA HIS A 47 -0.22 -0.04 -18.33
C HIS A 47 -0.77 1.37 -18.51
N SER A 48 -0.74 2.16 -17.43
CA SER A 48 -1.21 3.54 -17.45
C SER A 48 -0.43 4.38 -18.47
N ILE A 49 0.89 4.23 -18.49
CA ILE A 49 1.74 4.95 -19.45
C ILE A 49 1.49 4.48 -20.89
N ALA A 50 1.34 3.16 -21.13
CA ALA A 50 1.05 2.64 -22.46
C ALA A 50 -0.28 3.16 -23.00
N LEU A 51 -1.34 3.15 -22.17
CA LEU A 51 -2.63 3.72 -22.53
C LEU A 51 -2.54 5.24 -22.80
N LYS A 52 -1.82 5.99 -21.97
CA LYS A 52 -1.59 7.42 -22.19
C LYS A 52 -0.88 7.69 -23.52
N LYS A 53 0.14 6.91 -23.86
CA LYS A 53 0.84 7.03 -25.14
C LYS A 53 -0.05 6.73 -26.33
N ARG A 54 -0.96 5.75 -26.21
CA ARG A 54 -1.89 5.36 -27.27
C ARG A 54 -2.96 6.42 -27.50
N PHE A 55 -3.59 6.92 -26.45
CA PHE A 55 -4.74 7.83 -26.52
C PHE A 55 -4.36 9.31 -26.34
N LYS A 56 -3.12 9.61 -26.00
CA LYS A 56 -2.56 10.97 -25.87
C LYS A 56 -3.47 11.92 -25.06
N LYS A 57 -3.99 12.97 -25.73
CA LYS A 57 -4.82 14.02 -25.10
C LYS A 57 -6.24 13.55 -24.73
N ASP A 58 -6.69 12.45 -25.28
CA ASP A 58 -8.05 11.94 -25.02
C ASP A 58 -8.19 11.30 -23.63
N ILE A 59 -7.04 11.02 -22.98
CA ILE A 59 -7.00 10.42 -21.66
C ILE A 59 -6.22 11.30 -20.69
N PHE A 60 -6.78 11.53 -19.50
CA PHE A 60 -6.11 12.07 -18.34
C PHE A 60 -5.74 10.91 -17.41
N ASN A 61 -4.43 10.66 -17.18
CA ASN A 61 -3.97 9.56 -16.36
C ASN A 61 -3.48 10.02 -14.98
N ILE A 62 -4.10 9.45 -13.97
CA ILE A 62 -3.76 9.67 -12.54
C ILE A 62 -3.08 8.42 -12.01
N HIS A 63 -1.97 8.57 -11.33
CA HIS A 63 -1.33 7.47 -10.60
C HIS A 63 -1.33 7.71 -9.10
N ILE A 64 -1.71 6.69 -8.34
CA ILE A 64 -1.69 6.70 -6.88
C ILE A 64 -0.47 5.92 -6.42
N GLN A 65 0.34 6.49 -5.55
CA GLN A 65 1.66 6.10 -5.06
C GLN A 65 2.81 6.58 -5.97
N ASP A 66 4.05 6.45 -5.50
CA ASP A 66 5.23 6.73 -6.29
C ASP A 66 5.41 5.68 -7.40
N PRO A 67 5.34 6.05 -8.67
CA PRO A 67 5.44 5.12 -9.79
C PRO A 67 6.85 4.55 -10.00
N LYS A 68 7.87 5.13 -9.36
CA LYS A 68 9.31 4.80 -9.54
C LYS A 68 9.80 4.94 -10.99
N VAL A 69 9.16 5.83 -11.76
CA VAL A 69 9.53 6.30 -13.09
C VAL A 69 9.34 7.81 -13.15
N SER A 70 9.78 8.48 -14.24
CA SER A 70 9.60 9.93 -14.38
C SER A 70 8.14 10.36 -14.21
N PRO A 71 7.86 11.36 -13.35
CA PRO A 71 6.52 11.91 -13.15
C PRO A 71 5.86 12.43 -14.44
N GLU A 72 6.64 12.88 -15.40
CA GLU A 72 6.16 13.40 -16.70
C GLU A 72 5.33 12.41 -17.50
N ASN A 73 5.41 11.11 -17.16
CA ASN A 73 4.58 10.09 -17.80
C ASN A 73 3.10 10.12 -17.36
N PHE A 74 2.76 10.96 -16.40
CA PHE A 74 1.42 11.07 -15.84
C PHE A 74 0.94 12.52 -15.90
N ASP A 75 -0.37 12.71 -16.01
CA ASP A 75 -0.98 14.03 -15.89
C ASP A 75 -1.06 14.46 -14.42
N LEU A 76 -1.23 13.48 -13.51
CA LEU A 76 -1.27 13.69 -12.06
C LEU A 76 -0.74 12.47 -11.30
N ILE A 77 0.05 12.72 -10.29
CA ILE A 77 0.46 11.70 -9.32
C ILE A 77 0.00 12.15 -7.93
N ILE A 78 -0.55 11.21 -7.17
CA ILE A 78 -0.91 11.42 -5.77
C ILE A 78 -0.14 10.39 -4.95
N CYS A 79 0.79 10.86 -4.10
CA CYS A 79 1.64 9.97 -3.32
C CYS A 79 1.84 10.47 -1.89
N PRO A 80 2.18 9.59 -0.94
CA PRO A 80 2.53 9.99 0.40
C PRO A 80 3.77 10.89 0.44
N GLU A 81 3.78 11.83 1.34
CA GLU A 81 4.90 12.77 1.52
C GLU A 81 6.23 12.06 1.80
N HIS A 82 6.19 10.94 2.52
CA HIS A 82 7.38 10.13 2.85
C HIS A 82 8.02 9.42 1.64
N ASP A 83 7.34 9.36 0.49
CA ASP A 83 7.92 8.85 -0.76
C ASP A 83 8.92 9.83 -1.39
N ASN A 84 8.94 11.09 -0.91
CA ASN A 84 9.83 12.18 -1.36
C ASN A 84 9.76 12.49 -2.86
N LEU A 85 8.71 12.09 -3.55
CA LEU A 85 8.47 12.45 -4.95
C LEU A 85 8.00 13.90 -5.02
N ARG A 86 8.55 14.68 -5.97
CA ARG A 86 8.17 16.08 -6.21
C ARG A 86 8.05 16.33 -7.71
N GLY A 87 7.22 17.28 -8.09
CA GLY A 87 6.97 17.70 -9.47
C GLY A 87 5.73 18.57 -9.56
N ASP A 88 5.58 19.30 -10.67
CA ASP A 88 4.45 20.22 -10.87
C ASP A 88 3.10 19.47 -10.97
N ASN A 89 3.17 18.19 -11.33
CA ASN A 89 2.03 17.28 -11.44
C ASN A 89 1.93 16.30 -10.25
N VAL A 90 2.58 16.59 -9.12
CA VAL A 90 2.60 15.72 -7.95
C VAL A 90 1.89 16.38 -6.78
N ILE A 91 0.84 15.74 -6.28
CA ILE A 91 0.17 16.08 -5.04
C ILE A 91 0.63 15.12 -3.95
N THR A 92 1.11 15.66 -2.83
CA THR A 92 1.52 14.86 -1.68
C THR A 92 0.43 14.80 -0.63
N THR A 93 0.31 13.65 0.03
CA THR A 93 -0.61 13.40 1.15
C THR A 93 0.17 13.05 2.41
N VAL A 94 -0.35 13.38 3.59
CA VAL A 94 0.32 13.09 4.88
C VAL A 94 0.55 11.57 5.05
N GLY A 95 -0.38 10.76 4.58
CA GLY A 95 -0.29 9.30 4.61
C GLY A 95 -0.79 8.68 3.31
N ALA A 96 -0.77 7.35 3.22
CA ALA A 96 -1.33 6.63 2.10
C ALA A 96 -2.84 6.87 1.99
N ILE A 97 -3.34 6.99 0.75
CA ILE A 97 -4.78 7.06 0.50
C ILE A 97 -5.43 5.74 0.91
N HIS A 98 -6.47 5.81 1.73
CA HIS A 98 -7.23 4.66 2.20
C HIS A 98 -8.72 5.00 2.30
N TYR A 99 -9.55 3.98 2.34
CA TYR A 99 -11.00 4.11 2.45
C TYR A 99 -11.51 4.17 3.90
N LEU A 100 -10.63 4.04 4.90
CA LEU A 100 -11.01 4.04 6.31
C LEU A 100 -11.50 5.42 6.71
N THR A 101 -12.79 5.52 7.01
CA THR A 101 -13.43 6.70 7.57
C THR A 101 -13.81 6.46 9.03
N LYS A 102 -14.06 7.53 9.78
CA LYS A 102 -14.59 7.39 11.15
C LYS A 102 -15.86 6.52 11.18
N LYS A 103 -16.74 6.68 10.20
CA LYS A 103 -17.97 5.90 10.07
C LYS A 103 -17.68 4.39 9.90
N GLU A 104 -16.68 4.03 9.09
CA GLU A 104 -16.26 2.63 8.92
C GLU A 104 -15.63 2.07 10.19
N ILE A 105 -14.84 2.87 10.89
CA ILE A 105 -14.24 2.48 12.17
C ILE A 105 -15.35 2.23 13.20
N ASP A 106 -16.28 3.16 13.37
CA ASP A 106 -17.39 3.06 14.33
C ASP A 106 -18.29 1.85 14.02
N LYS A 107 -18.54 1.57 12.74
CA LYS A 107 -19.29 0.39 12.30
C LYS A 107 -18.58 -0.91 12.69
N ASN A 108 -17.28 -1.00 12.49
CA ASN A 108 -16.52 -2.21 12.74
C ASN A 108 -16.17 -2.41 14.23
N THR A 109 -16.09 -1.33 15.00
CA THR A 109 -15.84 -1.39 16.46
C THR A 109 -16.92 -2.20 17.19
N LYS A 110 -18.14 -2.26 16.67
CA LYS A 110 -19.25 -3.06 17.25
C LYS A 110 -18.97 -4.56 17.28
N TYR A 111 -18.11 -5.05 16.41
CA TYR A 111 -17.73 -6.47 16.33
C TYR A 111 -16.58 -6.84 17.27
N ILE A 112 -15.88 -5.84 17.80
CA ILE A 112 -14.75 -6.05 18.70
C ILE A 112 -15.24 -5.91 20.13
N LYS A 113 -15.51 -7.04 20.78
CA LYS A 113 -15.89 -7.08 22.21
C LYS A 113 -14.62 -7.40 23.02
N ILE A 114 -14.03 -6.40 23.63
CA ILE A 114 -12.90 -6.57 24.54
C ILE A 114 -13.37 -6.23 25.94
N ASP A 115 -13.39 -7.24 26.81
CA ASP A 115 -13.60 -7.00 28.23
C ASP A 115 -12.35 -6.35 28.81
N LYS A 116 -12.49 -5.13 29.27
CA LYS A 116 -11.36 -4.34 29.82
C LYS A 116 -10.99 -4.74 31.25
N GLU A 117 -11.87 -5.40 31.98
CA GLU A 117 -11.64 -5.77 33.39
C GLU A 117 -11.11 -4.58 34.23
N ASN A 118 -11.57 -3.36 33.99
CA ASN A 118 -11.04 -2.10 34.57
C ASN A 118 -9.55 -1.80 34.25
N LYS A 119 -8.94 -2.50 33.29
CA LYS A 119 -7.55 -2.31 32.89
C LYS A 119 -7.43 -1.37 31.70
N LYS A 120 -6.26 -0.77 31.52
CA LYS A 120 -5.94 0.01 30.32
C LYS A 120 -5.63 -0.94 29.15
N LEU A 121 -6.21 -0.67 27.99
CA LEU A 121 -5.91 -1.43 26.77
C LEU A 121 -4.61 -0.92 26.14
N VAL A 122 -3.77 -1.85 25.75
CA VAL A 122 -2.53 -1.59 24.99
C VAL A 122 -2.54 -2.48 23.77
N SER A 123 -2.49 -1.88 22.59
CA SER A 123 -2.36 -2.62 21.33
C SER A 123 -0.90 -2.73 20.93
N PHE A 124 -0.42 -3.96 20.80
CA PHE A 124 0.90 -4.26 20.27
C PHE A 124 0.77 -4.76 18.84
N ILE A 125 1.10 -3.89 17.87
CA ILE A 125 1.00 -4.21 16.45
C ILE A 125 2.33 -4.83 16.00
N LEU A 126 2.28 -6.09 15.60
CA LEU A 126 3.44 -6.85 15.18
C LEU A 126 3.49 -6.91 13.66
N GLY A 127 4.50 -6.25 13.08
CA GLY A 127 4.79 -6.34 11.64
C GLY A 127 5.40 -7.68 11.26
N GLY A 128 5.66 -7.90 9.97
CA GLY A 128 6.41 -9.03 9.48
C GLY A 128 7.73 -8.60 8.83
N PRO A 129 8.63 -9.54 8.57
CA PRO A 129 9.90 -9.29 7.91
C PRO A 129 9.70 -8.72 6.50
N ASN A 130 10.70 -8.01 6.02
CA ASN A 130 10.76 -7.51 4.65
C ASN A 130 12.22 -7.53 4.17
N LYS A 131 12.48 -7.06 2.95
CA LYS A 131 13.84 -7.11 2.37
C LYS A 131 14.90 -6.27 3.11
N TYR A 132 14.49 -5.40 4.02
CA TYR A 132 15.39 -4.52 4.79
C TYR A 132 15.44 -4.86 6.27
N TYR A 133 14.39 -5.48 6.78
CA TYR A 133 14.24 -5.81 8.18
C TYR A 133 13.81 -7.26 8.32
N ASP A 134 14.61 -7.99 9.06
CA ASP A 134 14.32 -9.33 9.52
C ASP A 134 14.48 -9.35 11.05
N TYR A 135 13.82 -10.27 11.70
CA TYR A 135 13.99 -10.47 13.14
C TYR A 135 13.93 -11.96 13.45
N SER A 136 14.93 -12.38 14.23
CA SER A 136 14.99 -13.73 14.77
C SER A 136 14.02 -13.92 15.92
N ASP A 137 13.71 -15.17 16.26
CA ASP A 137 12.92 -15.53 17.44
C ASP A 137 13.48 -14.89 18.70
N LYS A 138 14.81 -14.87 18.85
CA LYS A 138 15.48 -14.20 19.98
C LYS A 138 15.15 -12.71 20.09
N GLN A 139 15.05 -12.01 18.94
CA GLN A 139 14.68 -10.58 18.94
C GLN A 139 13.21 -10.41 19.31
N ILE A 140 12.36 -11.29 18.83
CA ILE A 140 10.93 -11.30 19.16
C ILE A 140 10.78 -11.53 20.68
N ASP A 141 11.45 -12.52 21.25
CA ASP A 141 11.44 -12.81 22.68
C ASP A 141 11.89 -11.62 23.53
N ILE A 142 12.97 -10.94 23.12
CA ILE A 142 13.45 -9.73 23.81
C ILE A 142 12.36 -8.65 23.83
N VAL A 143 11.71 -8.41 22.68
CA VAL A 143 10.65 -7.41 22.56
C VAL A 143 9.45 -7.79 23.41
N PHE A 144 8.99 -9.05 23.34
CA PHE A 144 7.87 -9.54 24.16
C PHE A 144 8.14 -9.45 25.66
N ASN A 145 9.34 -9.82 26.09
CA ASN A 145 9.71 -9.71 27.49
C ASN A 145 9.71 -8.25 27.98
N ARG A 146 10.20 -7.32 27.18
CA ARG A 146 10.12 -5.88 27.49
C ARG A 146 8.68 -5.39 27.55
N VAL A 147 7.84 -5.79 26.60
CA VAL A 147 6.42 -5.44 26.59
C VAL A 147 5.71 -5.95 27.85
N LYS A 148 5.94 -7.20 28.24
CA LYS A 148 5.38 -7.79 29.48
C LYS A 148 5.84 -7.06 30.74
N THR A 149 7.11 -6.62 30.77
CA THR A 149 7.66 -5.87 31.92
C THR A 149 7.04 -4.48 32.02
N LEU A 150 6.82 -3.80 30.88
CA LEU A 150 6.26 -2.45 30.86
C LEU A 150 4.75 -2.43 31.08
N PHE A 151 4.04 -3.43 30.56
CA PHE A 151 2.58 -3.51 30.58
C PHE A 151 2.14 -4.72 31.41
N THR A 152 2.24 -4.57 32.71
CA THR A 152 1.93 -5.64 33.66
C THR A 152 0.45 -6.00 33.66
N PRO A 153 0.08 -7.30 33.79
CA PRO A 153 -1.29 -7.77 33.65
C PRO A 153 -2.28 -7.24 34.70
N ASP A 154 -1.79 -6.72 35.82
CA ASP A 154 -2.61 -6.09 36.86
C ASP A 154 -3.21 -4.76 36.40
N LYS A 155 -2.50 -3.99 35.58
CA LYS A 155 -2.88 -2.65 35.12
C LYS A 155 -3.31 -2.59 33.66
N TYR A 156 -2.82 -3.52 32.85
CA TYR A 156 -2.96 -3.47 31.41
C TYR A 156 -3.53 -4.77 30.84
N LYS A 157 -4.36 -4.64 29.83
CA LYS A 157 -4.75 -5.74 28.96
C LYS A 157 -4.08 -5.56 27.60
N LEU A 158 -3.17 -6.46 27.28
CA LEU A 158 -2.41 -6.44 26.04
C LEU A 158 -3.18 -7.13 24.92
N ILE A 159 -3.29 -6.45 23.78
CA ILE A 159 -3.88 -6.98 22.56
C ILE A 159 -2.78 -7.08 21.52
N ILE A 160 -2.48 -8.28 21.07
CA ILE A 160 -1.50 -8.52 20.01
C ILE A 160 -2.21 -8.54 18.68
N ILE A 161 -1.77 -7.72 17.74
CA ILE A 161 -2.32 -7.61 16.39
C ILE A 161 -1.22 -8.01 15.41
N PRO A 162 -1.18 -9.27 14.96
CA PRO A 162 -0.22 -9.70 13.95
C PRO A 162 -0.58 -9.16 12.57
N SER A 163 0.43 -8.99 11.73
CA SER A 163 0.25 -8.72 10.30
C SER A 163 0.20 -10.03 9.52
N TYR A 164 -0.26 -9.98 8.27
CA TYR A 164 -0.22 -11.14 7.37
C TYR A 164 1.20 -11.72 7.17
N ARG A 165 2.24 -10.93 7.40
CA ARG A 165 3.65 -11.34 7.26
C ARG A 165 4.32 -11.68 8.59
N THR A 166 3.60 -11.60 9.70
CA THR A 166 4.14 -12.01 11.00
C THR A 166 4.34 -13.52 10.99
N PRO A 167 5.52 -14.05 11.33
CA PRO A 167 5.73 -15.49 11.50
C PRO A 167 4.76 -16.08 12.53
N GLU A 168 4.43 -17.36 12.37
CA GLU A 168 3.58 -18.11 13.30
C GLU A 168 4.33 -18.40 14.62
#